data_b0cf71b1bc9e30e711dc9d3705d9ff01
#
_entry.id   b0cf71b1bc9e30e711dc9d3705d9ff01
#
_cell.length_a   1.000
_cell.length_b   1.000
_cell.length_c   1.000
_cell.angle_alpha   90.00
_cell.angle_beta   90.00
_cell.angle_gamma   90.00
#
_symmetry.space_group_name_H-M   'P 1'
#
loop_
_entity.id
_entity.type
_entity.pdbx_description
1 polymer ?
#
loop_
_entity_poly.entity_id
_entity_poly.type
_entity_poly.pdbx_seq_one_letter_code
_entity_poly.pdbx_strand_id
1 'polypeptide(L)'
;MTSGRNIWLAGICAASVLAAGLRLGDIVPDWVFRTLCTLALGTIWLRLGQQVWHRLRQRQRPWFLFWNYALPVLVAIPTLASLSDDVVPVDQRFLAAAATGAVLACIYRLIYLKNKNMRKKIVAGNWKMNTLPAEGVELAENIRADRNQVCSCVNFIVCPPFTHLGGVIEALRGSDIEVGAQNCAAEDKGAYTGEVSAAMLAALGCRYVILGHSERRQYYGETSATLNKKMAQAFANGLQPIYCVGENLEEREADRHFDVVKTQIEEVIYNLTPAQFARTVIAYEPVWAIGTGKTATAEQAQEIHAYIRTILREKFGAAADETPILYGGSCKPSNAPELFAKEDVDGGLIGGAALKAADFLAIGKGFQQK
;
A
#
# COMPACT_ATOMS: atom_id res chain seq x y z
N MET A 1 14.16 -10.31 0.26
CA MET A 1 14.69 -10.14 -1.14
C MET A 1 15.31 -11.40 -1.75
N THR A 2 15.38 -12.52 -1.09
CA THR A 2 16.05 -13.75 -1.57
C THR A 2 15.13 -14.77 -2.29
N SER A 3 13.81 -14.63 -2.18
CA SER A 3 12.85 -15.61 -2.71
C SER A 3 12.64 -15.55 -4.24
N GLY A 4 12.67 -14.36 -4.85
CA GLY A 4 12.46 -14.21 -6.30
C GLY A 4 13.66 -14.70 -7.15
N ARG A 5 14.86 -14.57 -6.62
CA ARG A 5 16.11 -14.96 -7.29
C ARG A 5 16.22 -16.49 -7.43
N ASN A 6 15.71 -17.23 -6.47
CA ASN A 6 15.76 -18.70 -6.46
C ASN A 6 14.78 -19.36 -7.43
N ILE A 7 13.65 -18.71 -7.74
CA ILE A 7 12.67 -19.21 -8.73
C ILE A 7 13.24 -19.04 -10.15
N TRP A 8 13.93 -17.94 -10.41
CA TRP A 8 14.60 -17.71 -11.68
C TRP A 8 15.74 -18.70 -11.93
N LEU A 9 16.56 -18.97 -10.93
CA LEU A 9 17.62 -19.97 -11.00
C LEU A 9 17.07 -21.38 -11.24
N ALA A 10 15.97 -21.76 -10.57
CA ALA A 10 15.32 -23.05 -10.80
C ALA A 10 14.70 -23.15 -12.21
N GLY A 11 14.12 -22.06 -12.72
CA GLY A 11 13.60 -22.01 -14.10
C GLY A 11 14.70 -22.08 -15.16
N ILE A 12 15.81 -21.38 -14.95
CA ILE A 12 16.99 -21.43 -15.84
C ILE A 12 17.64 -22.83 -15.79
N CYS A 13 17.77 -23.44 -14.60
CA CYS A 13 18.29 -24.80 -14.49
C CYS A 13 17.37 -25.83 -15.17
N ALA A 14 16.04 -25.70 -15.05
CA ALA A 14 15.09 -26.58 -15.74
C ALA A 14 15.15 -26.39 -17.27
N ALA A 15 15.25 -25.17 -17.77
CA ALA A 15 15.41 -24.87 -19.18
C ALA A 15 16.78 -25.35 -19.73
N SER A 16 17.85 -25.27 -18.92
CA SER A 16 19.18 -25.76 -19.28
C SER A 16 19.24 -27.30 -19.32
N VAL A 17 18.55 -27.98 -18.42
CA VAL A 17 18.44 -29.46 -18.42
C VAL A 17 17.60 -29.93 -19.60
N LEU A 18 16.53 -29.20 -19.96
CA LEU A 18 15.73 -29.47 -21.17
C LEU A 18 16.54 -29.25 -22.45
N ALA A 19 17.31 -28.17 -22.52
CA ALA A 19 18.15 -27.85 -23.67
C ALA A 19 19.33 -28.84 -23.81
N ALA A 20 19.91 -29.30 -22.71
CA ALA A 20 20.94 -30.34 -22.69
C ALA A 20 20.36 -31.73 -23.06
N GLY A 21 19.14 -32.07 -22.63
CA GLY A 21 18.43 -33.26 -23.00
C GLY A 21 18.11 -33.36 -24.48
N LEU A 22 17.75 -32.23 -25.13
CA LEU A 22 17.50 -32.12 -26.57
C LEU A 22 18.79 -32.35 -27.42
N ARG A 23 19.99 -32.04 -26.86
CA ARG A 23 21.27 -32.32 -27.51
C ARG A 23 21.80 -33.75 -27.28
N LEU A 24 21.27 -34.44 -26.27
CA LEU A 24 21.69 -35.81 -25.87
C LEU A 24 20.67 -36.89 -26.31
N GLY A 25 19.66 -36.50 -27.09
CA GLY A 25 18.57 -37.41 -27.50
C GLY A 25 19.01 -38.72 -28.18
N ASP A 26 20.22 -38.74 -28.78
CA ASP A 26 20.78 -39.96 -29.38
C ASP A 26 21.63 -40.82 -28.42
N ILE A 27 21.87 -40.32 -27.18
CA ILE A 27 22.82 -40.95 -26.23
C ILE A 27 22.10 -41.50 -24.98
N VAL A 28 20.94 -40.93 -24.63
CA VAL A 28 20.22 -41.30 -23.39
C VAL A 28 18.87 -41.97 -23.73
N PRO A 29 18.55 -43.16 -23.19
CA PRO A 29 17.27 -43.81 -23.41
C PRO A 29 16.10 -42.90 -23.00
N ASP A 30 15.04 -42.86 -23.79
CA ASP A 30 13.87 -42.00 -23.65
C ASP A 30 13.21 -42.09 -22.24
N TRP A 31 13.21 -43.28 -21.63
CA TRP A 31 12.70 -43.50 -20.27
C TRP A 31 13.53 -42.75 -19.19
N VAL A 32 14.87 -42.64 -19.37
CA VAL A 32 15.75 -41.93 -18.42
C VAL A 32 15.45 -40.41 -18.49
N PHE A 33 15.29 -39.89 -19.70
CA PHE A 33 14.94 -38.50 -19.92
C PHE A 33 13.58 -38.15 -19.32
N ARG A 34 12.54 -38.98 -19.55
CA ARG A 34 11.21 -38.79 -18.97
C ARG A 34 11.24 -38.84 -17.45
N THR A 35 12.03 -39.73 -16.85
CA THR A 35 12.17 -39.85 -15.39
C THR A 35 12.82 -38.58 -14.79
N LEU A 36 13.88 -38.08 -15.41
CA LEU A 36 14.55 -36.86 -14.97
C LEU A 36 13.65 -35.63 -15.08
N CYS A 37 12.88 -35.51 -16.18
CA CYS A 37 11.91 -34.44 -16.34
C CYS A 37 10.79 -34.51 -15.29
N THR A 38 10.29 -35.71 -14.98
CA THR A 38 9.25 -35.91 -13.97
C THR A 38 9.76 -35.55 -12.56
N LEU A 39 10.99 -35.93 -12.22
CA LEU A 39 11.62 -35.59 -10.95
C LEU A 39 11.89 -34.07 -10.82
N ALA A 40 12.34 -33.42 -11.90
CA ALA A 40 12.56 -31.97 -11.92
C ALA A 40 11.24 -31.22 -11.76
N LEU A 41 10.19 -31.62 -12.48
CA LEU A 41 8.85 -31.06 -12.33
C LEU A 41 8.28 -31.32 -10.93
N GLY A 42 8.43 -32.53 -10.40
CA GLY A 42 7.99 -32.89 -9.04
C GLY A 42 8.66 -32.03 -7.95
N THR A 43 9.96 -31.73 -8.08
CA THR A 43 10.67 -30.86 -7.13
C THR A 43 10.23 -29.41 -7.23
N ILE A 44 9.95 -28.90 -8.43
CA ILE A 44 9.37 -27.57 -8.66
C ILE A 44 7.98 -27.48 -8.02
N TRP A 45 7.13 -28.51 -8.19
CA TRP A 45 5.80 -28.59 -7.60
C TRP A 45 5.80 -28.66 -6.08
N LEU A 46 6.72 -29.43 -5.49
CA LEU A 46 6.87 -29.48 -4.03
C LEU A 46 7.27 -28.13 -3.44
N ARG A 47 8.20 -27.41 -4.09
CA ARG A 47 8.60 -26.08 -3.64
C ARG A 47 7.53 -25.02 -3.83
N LEU A 48 6.78 -25.07 -4.93
CA LEU A 48 5.61 -24.20 -5.15
C LEU A 48 4.53 -24.50 -4.10
N GLY A 49 4.25 -25.76 -3.81
CA GLY A 49 3.32 -26.17 -2.77
C GLY A 49 3.72 -25.66 -1.38
N GLN A 50 5.01 -25.73 -1.02
CA GLN A 50 5.53 -25.19 0.23
C GLN A 50 5.41 -23.65 0.31
N GLN A 51 5.65 -22.96 -0.80
CA GLN A 51 5.48 -21.49 -0.84
C GLN A 51 4.01 -21.07 -0.76
N VAL A 52 3.12 -21.80 -1.44
CA VAL A 52 1.66 -21.61 -1.37
C VAL A 52 1.18 -21.85 0.07
N TRP A 53 1.63 -22.93 0.70
CA TRP A 53 1.32 -23.25 2.11
C TRP A 53 1.80 -22.17 3.08
N HIS A 54 3.03 -21.67 2.89
CA HIS A 54 3.58 -20.61 3.72
C HIS A 54 2.79 -19.30 3.57
N ARG A 55 2.34 -18.97 2.37
CA ARG A 55 1.53 -17.77 2.08
C ARG A 55 0.07 -17.91 2.52
N LEU A 56 -0.52 -19.11 2.45
CA LEU A 56 -1.84 -19.41 3.03
C LEU A 56 -1.83 -19.19 4.55
N ARG A 57 -0.74 -19.61 5.22
CA ARG A 57 -0.53 -19.37 6.65
C ARG A 57 -0.42 -17.88 7.02
N GLN A 58 -0.03 -17.03 6.07
CA GLN A 58 0.07 -15.57 6.22
C GLN A 58 -1.22 -14.81 5.85
N ARG A 59 -2.38 -15.47 5.77
CA ARG A 59 -3.71 -14.88 5.46
C ARG A 59 -3.79 -14.13 4.11
N GLN A 60 -3.06 -14.55 3.08
CA GLN A 60 -3.26 -13.99 1.74
C GLN A 60 -4.53 -14.55 1.07
N ARG A 61 -5.26 -13.71 0.31
CA ARG A 61 -6.57 -14.04 -0.28
C ARG A 61 -6.49 -15.28 -1.18
N PRO A 62 -7.43 -16.27 -1.05
CA PRO A 62 -7.44 -17.52 -1.84
C PRO A 62 -7.42 -17.32 -3.36
N TRP A 63 -8.11 -16.29 -3.85
CA TRP A 63 -8.19 -15.92 -5.25
C TRP A 63 -6.84 -15.51 -5.86
N PHE A 64 -5.97 -14.86 -5.11
CA PHE A 64 -4.62 -14.51 -5.55
C PHE A 64 -3.78 -15.75 -5.85
N LEU A 65 -3.93 -16.81 -5.04
CA LEU A 65 -3.21 -18.07 -5.20
C LEU A 65 -3.76 -18.86 -6.39
N PHE A 66 -5.07 -18.84 -6.61
CA PHE A 66 -5.69 -19.53 -7.75
C PHE A 66 -5.22 -18.95 -9.09
N TRP A 67 -5.33 -17.63 -9.27
CA TRP A 67 -4.96 -16.98 -10.53
C TRP A 67 -3.46 -17.02 -10.82
N ASN A 68 -2.62 -17.03 -9.81
CA ASN A 68 -1.17 -16.97 -9.99
C ASN A 68 -0.50 -18.34 -10.12
N TYR A 69 -1.13 -19.39 -9.62
CA TYR A 69 -0.49 -20.73 -9.58
C TYR A 69 -1.35 -21.82 -10.19
N ALA A 70 -2.64 -21.84 -10.01
CA ALA A 70 -3.51 -22.88 -10.52
C ALA A 70 -3.92 -22.67 -11.99
N LEU A 71 -4.27 -21.45 -12.39
CA LEU A 71 -4.73 -21.16 -13.74
C LEU A 71 -3.69 -21.45 -14.83
N PRO A 72 -2.40 -21.03 -14.71
CA PRO A 72 -1.40 -21.35 -15.71
C PRO A 72 -1.22 -22.84 -15.94
N VAL A 73 -1.37 -23.65 -14.89
CA VAL A 73 -1.28 -25.11 -14.95
C VAL A 73 -2.50 -25.73 -15.59
N LEU A 74 -3.70 -25.25 -15.22
CA LEU A 74 -4.96 -25.74 -15.80
C LEU A 74 -5.08 -25.43 -17.29
N VAL A 75 -4.45 -24.35 -17.76
CA VAL A 75 -4.41 -23.99 -19.19
C VAL A 75 -3.34 -24.80 -19.94
N ALA A 76 -2.20 -25.09 -19.32
CA ALA A 76 -1.10 -25.82 -19.96
C ALA A 76 -1.44 -27.31 -20.21
N ILE A 77 -2.18 -27.94 -19.29
CA ILE A 77 -2.53 -29.36 -19.41
C ILE A 77 -3.43 -29.68 -20.61
N PRO A 78 -4.56 -28.99 -20.85
CA PRO A 78 -5.41 -29.21 -22.01
C PRO A 78 -4.72 -28.89 -23.33
N THR A 79 -3.87 -27.84 -23.36
CA THR A 79 -3.13 -27.45 -24.55
C THR A 79 -2.11 -28.54 -24.96
N LEU A 80 -1.49 -29.23 -24.00
CA LEU A 80 -0.61 -30.37 -24.24
C LEU A 80 -1.38 -31.62 -24.69
N ALA A 81 -2.60 -31.80 -24.17
CA ALA A 81 -3.44 -32.94 -24.50
C ALA A 81 -4.17 -32.85 -25.85
N SER A 82 -4.43 -31.61 -26.32
CA SER A 82 -5.18 -31.37 -27.58
C SER A 82 -4.31 -31.48 -28.84
N LEU A 83 -2.99 -31.54 -28.69
CA LEU A 83 -2.10 -31.80 -29.81
C LEU A 83 -2.04 -33.31 -30.08
N SER A 84 -2.79 -33.78 -31.10
CA SER A 84 -2.77 -35.18 -31.50
C SER A 84 -1.41 -35.63 -32.05
N ASP A 85 -1.05 -36.85 -31.86
CA ASP A 85 0.27 -37.41 -32.21
C ASP A 85 0.61 -37.31 -33.70
N ASP A 86 -0.43 -37.23 -34.56
CA ASP A 86 -0.31 -37.26 -36.00
C ASP A 86 0.00 -35.86 -36.63
N VAL A 87 -0.08 -34.75 -35.87
CA VAL A 87 -0.03 -33.41 -36.43
C VAL A 87 1.27 -32.69 -36.08
N VAL A 88 1.87 -32.93 -34.92
CA VAL A 88 3.08 -32.22 -34.46
C VAL A 88 4.03 -33.16 -33.72
N PRO A 89 5.32 -33.23 -34.08
CA PRO A 89 6.34 -33.99 -33.37
C PRO A 89 6.45 -33.59 -31.90
N VAL A 90 6.76 -34.56 -31.03
CA VAL A 90 6.78 -34.38 -29.54
C VAL A 90 7.72 -33.24 -29.10
N ASP A 91 8.85 -33.08 -29.78
CA ASP A 91 9.83 -32.00 -29.54
C ASP A 91 9.27 -30.62 -29.82
N GLN A 92 8.47 -30.48 -30.90
CA GLN A 92 7.82 -29.18 -31.23
C GLN A 92 6.70 -28.82 -30.25
N ARG A 93 6.01 -29.84 -29.66
CA ARG A 93 4.99 -29.62 -28.61
C ARG A 93 5.61 -29.06 -27.34
N PHE A 94 6.77 -29.59 -26.92
CA PHE A 94 7.50 -29.07 -25.78
C PHE A 94 7.98 -27.62 -26.00
N LEU A 95 8.47 -27.29 -27.21
CA LEU A 95 8.87 -25.95 -27.57
C LEU A 95 7.68 -24.98 -27.57
N ALA A 96 6.53 -25.38 -28.12
CA ALA A 96 5.32 -24.57 -28.13
C ALA A 96 4.79 -24.31 -26.72
N ALA A 97 4.77 -25.35 -25.85
CA ALA A 97 4.35 -25.19 -24.45
C ALA A 97 5.30 -24.31 -23.64
N ALA A 98 6.61 -24.43 -23.84
CA ALA A 98 7.61 -23.59 -23.19
C ALA A 98 7.51 -22.13 -23.67
N ALA A 99 7.30 -21.90 -24.96
CA ALA A 99 7.10 -20.55 -25.52
C ALA A 99 5.81 -19.91 -24.99
N THR A 100 4.70 -20.67 -24.94
CA THR A 100 3.42 -20.18 -24.38
C THR A 100 3.56 -19.85 -22.90
N GLY A 101 4.22 -20.69 -22.11
CA GLY A 101 4.51 -20.44 -20.71
C GLY A 101 5.38 -19.21 -20.48
N ALA A 102 6.40 -18.99 -21.33
CA ALA A 102 7.24 -17.80 -21.28
C ALA A 102 6.47 -16.50 -21.62
N VAL A 103 5.62 -16.53 -22.66
CA VAL A 103 4.76 -15.40 -23.04
C VAL A 103 3.77 -15.07 -21.92
N LEU A 104 3.10 -16.05 -21.34
CA LEU A 104 2.18 -15.84 -20.20
C LEU A 104 2.90 -15.31 -18.97
N ALA A 105 4.11 -15.78 -18.69
CA ALA A 105 4.94 -15.27 -17.60
C ALA A 105 5.38 -13.80 -17.85
N CYS A 106 5.69 -13.45 -19.10
CA CYS A 106 5.99 -12.06 -19.48
C CYS A 106 4.77 -11.15 -19.37
N ILE A 107 3.61 -11.57 -19.87
CA ILE A 107 2.35 -10.82 -19.75
C ILE A 107 1.99 -10.64 -18.28
N TYR A 108 2.05 -11.72 -17.48
CA TYR A 108 1.84 -11.65 -16.04
C TYR A 108 2.81 -10.66 -15.37
N ARG A 109 4.09 -10.74 -15.71
CA ARG A 109 5.10 -9.82 -15.17
C ARG A 109 4.83 -8.37 -15.53
N LEU A 110 4.42 -8.10 -16.77
CA LEU A 110 4.04 -6.75 -17.21
C LEU A 110 2.80 -6.23 -16.45
N ILE A 111 1.76 -7.07 -16.30
CA ILE A 111 0.56 -6.71 -15.52
C ILE A 111 0.92 -6.53 -14.04
N TYR A 112 1.74 -7.43 -13.48
CA TYR A 112 2.18 -7.35 -12.08
C TYR A 112 3.02 -6.10 -11.82
N LEU A 113 3.97 -5.76 -12.71
CA LEU A 113 4.79 -4.57 -12.60
C LEU A 113 3.95 -3.30 -12.76
N LYS A 114 3.01 -3.28 -13.72
CA LYS A 114 2.07 -2.17 -13.89
C LYS A 114 1.20 -1.96 -12.65
N ASN A 115 0.70 -3.04 -12.03
CA ASN A 115 -0.10 -2.94 -10.80
C ASN A 115 0.76 -2.63 -9.55
N LYS A 116 2.04 -3.03 -9.55
CA LYS A 116 2.96 -2.73 -8.44
C LYS A 116 3.38 -1.26 -8.42
N ASN A 117 3.44 -0.62 -9.57
CA ASN A 117 3.83 0.79 -9.70
C ASN A 117 2.64 1.75 -9.54
N MET A 118 1.44 1.26 -9.21
CA MET A 118 0.32 2.14 -8.86
C MET A 118 0.38 2.51 -7.38
N ARG A 119 0.51 3.81 -7.10
CA ARG A 119 0.44 4.35 -5.74
C ARG A 119 -0.86 3.92 -5.06
N LYS A 120 -0.78 3.66 -3.76
CA LYS A 120 -1.97 3.33 -2.96
C LYS A 120 -2.91 4.53 -2.94
N LYS A 121 -4.16 4.29 -3.25
CA LYS A 121 -5.25 5.26 -3.07
C LYS A 121 -5.73 5.15 -1.63
N ILE A 122 -5.60 6.23 -0.85
CA ILE A 122 -5.88 6.21 0.58
C ILE A 122 -6.90 7.29 0.93
N VAL A 123 -7.95 6.91 1.64
CA VAL A 123 -8.90 7.83 2.28
C VAL A 123 -8.81 7.60 3.78
N ALA A 124 -8.13 8.52 4.49
CA ALA A 124 -7.90 8.45 5.93
C ALA A 124 -8.82 9.45 6.64
N GLY A 125 -9.67 8.97 7.55
CA GLY A 125 -10.57 9.78 8.33
C GLY A 125 -9.95 10.18 9.66
N ASN A 126 -9.51 11.43 9.79
CA ASN A 126 -9.12 12.02 11.07
C ASN A 126 -10.37 12.55 11.78
N TRP A 127 -10.85 11.79 12.77
CA TRP A 127 -12.06 12.19 13.52
C TRP A 127 -11.80 13.35 14.47
N LYS A 128 -10.53 13.70 14.67
CA LYS A 128 -10.12 14.75 15.63
C LYS A 128 -10.70 14.47 17.04
N MET A 129 -11.04 15.49 17.79
CA MET A 129 -11.64 15.37 19.12
C MET A 129 -13.17 15.43 19.00
N ASN A 130 -13.75 14.41 18.36
CA ASN A 130 -15.22 14.30 18.19
C ASN A 130 -15.71 12.91 18.59
N THR A 131 -17.01 12.83 18.80
CA THR A 131 -17.79 11.64 19.20
C THR A 131 -17.50 11.18 20.64
N LEU A 132 -18.43 10.45 21.18
CA LEU A 132 -18.25 9.62 22.38
C LEU A 132 -17.87 8.20 21.95
N PRO A 133 -17.28 7.35 22.83
CA PRO A 133 -16.82 6.02 22.43
C PRO A 133 -17.89 5.16 21.76
N ALA A 134 -19.14 5.18 22.25
CA ALA A 134 -20.24 4.42 21.65
C ALA A 134 -20.61 4.93 20.25
N GLU A 135 -20.67 6.25 20.07
CA GLU A 135 -20.94 6.89 18.78
C GLU A 135 -19.83 6.58 17.77
N GLY A 136 -18.57 6.53 18.23
CA GLY A 136 -17.43 6.16 17.40
C GLY A 136 -17.47 4.71 16.92
N VAL A 137 -17.96 3.79 17.78
CA VAL A 137 -18.20 2.38 17.40
C VAL A 137 -19.30 2.31 16.35
N GLU A 138 -20.44 2.97 16.57
CA GLU A 138 -21.55 3.02 15.62
C GLU A 138 -21.13 3.59 14.26
N LEU A 139 -20.34 4.67 14.27
CA LEU A 139 -19.80 5.25 13.02
C LEU A 139 -18.90 4.24 12.28
N ALA A 140 -18.05 3.52 12.99
CA ALA A 140 -17.19 2.49 12.42
C ALA A 140 -18.00 1.34 11.79
N GLU A 141 -19.03 0.87 12.48
CA GLU A 141 -19.95 -0.16 12.00
C GLU A 141 -20.70 0.29 10.73
N ASN A 142 -21.18 1.53 10.71
CA ASN A 142 -21.85 2.11 9.55
C ASN A 142 -20.89 2.23 8.33
N ILE A 143 -19.62 2.64 8.54
CA ILE A 143 -18.61 2.65 7.48
C ILE A 143 -18.35 1.22 6.98
N ARG A 144 -18.23 0.25 7.87
CA ARG A 144 -18.01 -1.15 7.53
C ARG A 144 -19.18 -1.75 6.74
N ALA A 145 -20.42 -1.47 7.12
CA ALA A 145 -21.63 -2.01 6.50
C ALA A 145 -21.70 -1.64 5.00
N ASP A 146 -21.35 -0.41 4.67
CA ASP A 146 -21.42 0.13 3.31
C ASP A 146 -20.08 0.11 2.56
N ARG A 147 -19.03 -0.46 3.14
CA ARG A 147 -17.68 -0.49 2.55
C ARG A 147 -17.63 -1.14 1.16
N ASN A 148 -18.48 -2.13 0.92
CA ASN A 148 -18.58 -2.86 -0.35
C ASN A 148 -19.09 -2.01 -1.51
N GLN A 149 -19.69 -0.86 -1.25
CA GLN A 149 -20.13 0.10 -2.27
C GLN A 149 -18.97 0.86 -2.92
N VAL A 150 -17.75 0.77 -2.37
CA VAL A 150 -16.54 1.42 -2.89
C VAL A 150 -15.56 0.35 -3.37
N CYS A 151 -14.89 0.63 -4.50
CA CYS A 151 -13.84 -0.23 -5.05
C CYS A 151 -12.83 -0.67 -3.97
N SER A 152 -12.47 -1.96 -3.99
CA SER A 152 -11.40 -2.50 -3.11
C SER A 152 -10.01 -1.93 -3.44
N CYS A 153 -9.88 -1.16 -4.50
CA CYS A 153 -8.67 -0.43 -4.87
C CYS A 153 -8.37 0.77 -3.95
N VAL A 154 -9.36 1.23 -3.16
CA VAL A 154 -9.24 2.33 -2.20
C VAL A 154 -9.03 1.76 -0.80
N ASN A 155 -7.96 2.17 -0.14
CA ASN A 155 -7.67 1.81 1.25
C ASN A 155 -8.31 2.84 2.18
N PHE A 156 -9.20 2.40 3.04
CA PHE A 156 -9.80 3.24 4.08
C PHE A 156 -9.05 3.07 5.39
N ILE A 157 -8.77 4.21 6.04
CA ILE A 157 -8.18 4.28 7.37
C ILE A 157 -9.10 5.16 8.22
N VAL A 158 -9.41 4.76 9.45
CA VAL A 158 -10.09 5.60 10.43
C VAL A 158 -9.15 5.89 11.58
N CYS A 159 -9.07 7.17 11.98
CA CYS A 159 -8.22 7.64 13.06
C CYS A 159 -9.09 8.31 14.13
N PRO A 160 -9.71 7.50 15.04
CA PRO A 160 -10.53 7.99 16.13
C PRO A 160 -9.69 8.53 17.29
N PRO A 161 -10.28 9.23 18.29
CA PRO A 161 -9.63 9.54 19.56
C PRO A 161 -9.11 8.29 20.26
N PHE A 162 -8.10 8.43 21.11
CA PHE A 162 -7.49 7.31 21.85
C PHE A 162 -8.51 6.47 22.63
N THR A 163 -9.50 7.13 23.25
CA THR A 163 -10.56 6.49 24.05
C THR A 163 -11.47 5.56 23.25
N HIS A 164 -11.47 5.66 21.91
CA HIS A 164 -12.35 4.87 21.03
C HIS A 164 -11.62 3.70 20.39
N LEU A 165 -10.28 3.70 20.39
CA LEU A 165 -9.47 2.78 19.59
C LEU A 165 -9.84 1.32 19.79
N GLY A 166 -9.97 0.87 21.06
CA GLY A 166 -10.30 -0.53 21.35
C GLY A 166 -11.65 -0.97 20.76
N GLY A 167 -12.69 -0.15 20.96
CA GLY A 167 -14.05 -0.43 20.44
C GLY A 167 -14.10 -0.37 18.91
N VAL A 168 -13.46 0.64 18.29
CA VAL A 168 -13.43 0.79 16.84
C VAL A 168 -12.66 -0.33 16.16
N ILE A 169 -11.52 -0.76 16.72
CA ILE A 169 -10.74 -1.90 16.21
C ILE A 169 -11.58 -3.18 16.23
N GLU A 170 -12.32 -3.41 17.32
CA GLU A 170 -13.20 -4.58 17.43
C GLU A 170 -14.34 -4.52 16.41
N ALA A 171 -15.01 -3.36 16.27
CA ALA A 171 -16.08 -3.15 15.30
C ALA A 171 -15.64 -3.39 13.85
N LEU A 172 -14.38 -3.06 13.52
CA LEU A 172 -13.82 -3.23 12.20
C LEU A 172 -13.11 -4.57 11.97
N ARG A 173 -13.10 -5.47 12.96
CA ARG A 173 -12.43 -6.77 12.88
C ARG A 173 -12.94 -7.59 11.67
N GLY A 174 -12.00 -8.06 10.86
CA GLY A 174 -12.30 -8.84 9.66
C GLY A 174 -12.72 -8.04 8.42
N SER A 175 -12.77 -6.70 8.52
CA SER A 175 -12.89 -5.81 7.35
C SER A 175 -11.52 -5.48 6.74
N ASP A 176 -11.53 -4.77 5.61
CA ASP A 176 -10.33 -4.21 4.97
C ASP A 176 -10.08 -2.73 5.38
N ILE A 177 -10.85 -2.20 6.33
CA ILE A 177 -10.68 -0.87 6.88
C ILE A 177 -9.61 -0.93 7.97
N GLU A 178 -8.58 -0.10 7.85
CA GLU A 178 -7.49 -0.05 8.81
C GLU A 178 -7.73 1.03 9.87
N VAL A 179 -7.17 0.85 11.07
CA VAL A 179 -7.29 1.81 12.16
C VAL A 179 -5.94 2.47 12.40
N GLY A 180 -5.95 3.79 12.55
CA GLY A 180 -4.81 4.62 12.92
C GLY A 180 -5.06 5.40 14.20
N ALA A 181 -3.99 5.82 14.85
CA ALA A 181 -4.04 6.75 15.96
C ALA A 181 -3.82 8.19 15.48
N GLN A 182 -4.31 9.17 16.23
CA GLN A 182 -4.15 10.60 15.91
C GLN A 182 -2.80 11.18 16.34
N ASN A 183 -2.04 10.47 17.17
CA ASN A 183 -0.74 10.85 17.70
C ASN A 183 -0.09 9.63 18.39
N CYS A 184 1.18 9.74 18.78
CA CYS A 184 1.84 8.90 19.78
C CYS A 184 2.86 9.73 20.59
N ALA A 185 3.30 9.20 21.73
CA ALA A 185 4.39 9.77 22.51
C ALA A 185 5.73 9.68 21.76
N ALA A 186 6.66 10.55 22.12
CA ALA A 186 8.05 10.53 21.63
C ALA A 186 8.91 9.49 22.38
N GLU A 187 8.43 9.03 23.51
CA GLU A 187 9.06 8.08 24.43
C GLU A 187 8.41 6.70 24.32
N ASP A 188 9.18 5.68 24.63
CA ASP A 188 8.74 4.29 24.60
C ASP A 188 7.82 3.97 25.80
N LYS A 189 8.27 4.36 27.00
CA LYS A 189 7.57 4.11 28.27
C LYS A 189 8.15 4.98 29.37
N GLY A 190 7.48 5.05 30.52
CA GLY A 190 8.02 5.67 31.74
C GLY A 190 7.10 6.69 32.37
N ALA A 191 7.67 7.70 33.05
CA ALA A 191 6.96 8.72 33.81
C ALA A 191 6.46 9.86 32.89
N TYR A 192 5.53 9.53 32.02
CA TYR A 192 4.91 10.43 31.05
C TYR A 192 3.38 10.38 31.18
N THR A 193 2.91 10.84 32.34
CA THR A 193 1.47 10.76 32.70
C THR A 193 0.59 11.39 31.65
N GLY A 194 -0.37 10.62 31.12
CA GLY A 194 -1.32 11.06 30.08
C GLY A 194 -0.89 10.74 28.63
N GLU A 195 0.36 10.35 28.41
CA GLU A 195 0.84 9.99 27.07
C GLU A 195 0.49 8.53 26.70
N VAL A 196 0.38 8.30 25.38
CA VAL A 196 0.13 6.98 24.79
C VAL A 196 1.30 6.63 23.89
N SER A 197 2.03 5.56 24.21
CA SER A 197 3.21 5.16 23.43
C SER A 197 2.83 4.43 22.14
N ALA A 198 3.75 4.43 21.16
CA ALA A 198 3.57 3.69 19.92
C ALA A 198 3.41 2.17 20.17
N ALA A 199 4.07 1.63 21.20
CA ALA A 199 3.91 0.23 21.61
C ALA A 199 2.49 -0.09 22.06
N MET A 200 1.86 0.78 22.87
CA MET A 200 0.46 0.62 23.31
C MET A 200 -0.48 0.62 22.12
N LEU A 201 -0.28 1.53 21.15
CA LEU A 201 -1.11 1.63 19.95
C LEU A 201 -0.99 0.38 19.06
N ALA A 202 0.23 -0.09 18.85
CA ALA A 202 0.49 -1.31 18.08
C ALA A 202 -0.13 -2.55 18.76
N ALA A 203 -0.02 -2.65 20.08
CA ALA A 203 -0.61 -3.74 20.87
C ALA A 203 -2.14 -3.77 20.79
N LEU A 204 -2.81 -2.61 20.70
CA LEU A 204 -4.24 -2.52 20.45
C LEU A 204 -4.63 -3.01 19.06
N GLY A 205 -3.72 -2.91 18.07
CA GLY A 205 -3.99 -3.28 16.68
C GLY A 205 -4.03 -2.11 15.71
N CYS A 206 -3.60 -0.91 16.11
CA CYS A 206 -3.40 0.20 15.19
C CYS A 206 -2.34 -0.15 14.14
N ARG A 207 -2.58 0.30 12.92
CA ARG A 207 -1.63 0.12 11.79
C ARG A 207 -0.98 1.43 11.39
N TYR A 208 -1.66 2.54 11.59
CA TYR A 208 -1.22 3.88 11.22
C TYR A 208 -1.14 4.81 12.42
N VAL A 209 -0.42 5.91 12.26
CA VAL A 209 -0.41 7.01 13.22
C VAL A 209 -0.22 8.33 12.48
N ILE A 210 -1.05 9.33 12.78
CA ILE A 210 -0.91 10.69 12.26
C ILE A 210 0.16 11.39 13.10
N LEU A 211 1.15 12.00 12.44
CA LEU A 211 2.23 12.74 13.09
C LEU A 211 2.43 14.10 12.42
N GLY A 212 2.63 15.16 13.23
CA GLY A 212 2.89 16.49 12.74
C GLY A 212 1.66 17.22 12.19
N HIS A 213 0.43 16.76 12.51
CA HIS A 213 -0.80 17.47 12.14
C HIS A 213 -0.74 18.93 12.54
N SER A 214 -1.26 19.82 11.69
CA SER A 214 -1.19 21.28 11.87
C SER A 214 -1.70 21.74 13.24
N GLU A 215 -2.79 21.17 13.75
CA GLU A 215 -3.32 21.46 15.09
C GLU A 215 -2.31 21.13 16.18
N ARG A 216 -1.52 20.07 16.04
CA ARG A 216 -0.52 19.69 17.03
C ARG A 216 0.72 20.59 16.97
N ARG A 217 1.12 21.01 15.79
CA ARG A 217 2.18 22.01 15.62
C ARG A 217 1.75 23.36 16.25
N GLN A 218 0.53 23.78 16.00
CA GLN A 218 0.01 25.08 16.43
C GLN A 218 -0.32 25.12 17.92
N TYR A 219 -1.03 24.11 18.46
CA TYR A 219 -1.58 24.16 19.81
C TYR A 219 -0.71 23.47 20.86
N TYR A 220 0.11 22.51 20.45
CA TYR A 220 0.92 21.69 21.34
C TYR A 220 2.42 21.82 21.11
N GLY A 221 2.85 22.74 20.26
CA GLY A 221 4.26 23.05 20.03
C GLY A 221 5.07 21.89 19.46
N GLU A 222 4.44 21.05 18.64
CA GLU A 222 5.10 19.92 18.02
C GLU A 222 6.16 20.39 17.02
N THR A 223 7.44 20.07 17.29
CA THR A 223 8.60 20.47 16.48
C THR A 223 9.13 19.30 15.66
N SER A 224 9.95 19.59 14.64
CA SER A 224 10.63 18.57 13.85
C SER A 224 11.52 17.66 14.72
N ALA A 225 12.16 18.19 15.77
CA ALA A 225 12.92 17.40 16.71
C ALA A 225 12.07 16.37 17.48
N THR A 226 10.89 16.79 17.95
CA THR A 226 9.91 15.89 18.59
C THR A 226 9.35 14.88 17.58
N LEU A 227 9.06 15.34 16.36
CA LEU A 227 8.53 14.47 15.31
C LEU A 227 9.51 13.39 14.86
N ASN A 228 10.81 13.69 14.79
CA ASN A 228 11.83 12.68 14.53
C ASN A 228 11.80 11.55 15.56
N LYS A 229 11.66 11.88 16.86
CA LYS A 229 11.51 10.86 17.91
C LYS A 229 10.22 10.04 17.74
N LYS A 230 9.09 10.69 17.47
CA LYS A 230 7.81 9.99 17.25
C LYS A 230 7.85 9.08 16.01
N MET A 231 8.48 9.52 14.91
CA MET A 231 8.70 8.70 13.73
C MET A 231 9.51 7.44 14.08
N ALA A 232 10.59 7.60 14.86
CA ALA A 232 11.41 6.47 15.31
C ALA A 232 10.58 5.46 16.14
N GLN A 233 9.76 5.94 17.10
CA GLN A 233 8.89 5.11 17.92
C GLN A 233 7.83 4.40 17.08
N ALA A 234 7.20 5.09 16.13
CA ALA A 234 6.22 4.50 15.23
C ALA A 234 6.82 3.34 14.42
N PHE A 235 7.99 3.53 13.81
CA PHE A 235 8.65 2.48 13.04
C PHE A 235 9.14 1.32 13.88
N ALA A 236 9.70 1.58 15.08
CA ALA A 236 10.15 0.55 16.01
C ALA A 236 9.00 -0.39 16.42
N ASN A 237 7.79 0.12 16.50
CA ASN A 237 6.59 -0.63 16.89
C ASN A 237 5.71 -1.06 15.68
N GLY A 238 6.21 -0.96 14.46
CA GLY A 238 5.52 -1.48 13.28
C GLY A 238 4.41 -0.61 12.72
N LEU A 239 4.16 0.57 13.28
CA LEU A 239 3.18 1.53 12.77
C LEU A 239 3.66 2.17 11.45
N GLN A 240 2.71 2.63 10.64
CA GLN A 240 2.95 3.39 9.42
C GLN A 240 2.57 4.85 9.68
N PRO A 241 3.54 5.80 9.68
CA PRO A 241 3.22 7.20 9.85
C PRO A 241 2.46 7.80 8.67
N ILE A 242 1.44 8.61 8.97
CA ILE A 242 0.87 9.63 8.08
C ILE A 242 1.48 10.95 8.54
N TYR A 243 2.54 11.38 7.85
CA TYR A 243 3.30 12.58 8.22
C TYR A 243 2.71 13.81 7.56
N CYS A 244 2.27 14.77 8.37
CA CYS A 244 1.60 15.99 7.94
C CYS A 244 2.59 17.13 7.74
N VAL A 245 2.46 17.83 6.61
CA VAL A 245 3.21 19.03 6.25
C VAL A 245 2.26 20.06 5.67
N GLY A 246 2.58 21.33 5.83
CA GLY A 246 1.77 22.41 5.24
C GLY A 246 2.10 23.76 5.82
N GLU A 247 1.68 24.79 5.10
CA GLU A 247 1.90 26.21 5.38
C GLU A 247 0.65 26.87 5.95
N ASN A 248 0.85 27.91 6.76
CA ASN A 248 -0.20 28.79 7.24
C ASN A 248 -0.51 29.92 6.23
N LEU A 249 -1.49 30.77 6.54
CA LEU A 249 -1.92 31.83 5.65
C LEU A 249 -0.82 32.89 5.40
N GLU A 250 -0.11 33.29 6.44
CA GLU A 250 0.96 34.32 6.35
C GLU A 250 2.11 33.79 5.47
N GLU A 251 2.45 32.51 5.60
CA GLU A 251 3.47 31.86 4.79
C GLU A 251 3.04 31.73 3.33
N ARG A 252 1.75 31.47 3.09
CA ARG A 252 1.17 31.41 1.73
C ARG A 252 1.14 32.77 1.06
N GLU A 253 0.68 33.80 1.76
CA GLU A 253 0.61 35.17 1.25
C GLU A 253 2.00 35.80 1.01
N ALA A 254 3.02 35.30 1.71
CA ALA A 254 4.41 35.71 1.52
C ALA A 254 5.17 34.87 0.48
N ASP A 255 4.46 34.01 -0.30
CA ASP A 255 5.03 33.06 -1.28
C ASP A 255 6.10 32.11 -0.71
N ARG A 256 6.10 31.86 0.61
CA ARG A 256 7.05 30.98 1.30
C ARG A 256 6.56 29.54 1.47
N HIS A 257 5.41 29.19 0.93
CA HIS A 257 4.77 27.89 1.11
C HIS A 257 5.63 26.71 0.62
N PHE A 258 6.38 26.89 -0.45
CA PHE A 258 7.32 25.87 -0.94
C PHE A 258 8.48 25.65 0.03
N ASP A 259 9.08 26.72 0.54
CA ASP A 259 10.19 26.65 1.49
C ASP A 259 9.76 26.00 2.82
N VAL A 260 8.58 26.35 3.31
CA VAL A 260 8.02 25.78 4.54
C VAL A 260 7.81 24.27 4.39
N VAL A 261 7.15 23.83 3.32
CA VAL A 261 6.90 22.42 3.05
C VAL A 261 8.22 21.65 2.85
N LYS A 262 9.17 22.24 2.12
CA LYS A 262 10.50 21.67 1.93
C LYS A 262 11.21 21.47 3.26
N THR A 263 11.29 22.51 4.08
CA THR A 263 11.93 22.46 5.40
C THR A 263 11.31 21.37 6.28
N GLN A 264 9.98 21.28 6.35
CA GLN A 264 9.29 20.27 7.15
C GLN A 264 9.58 18.82 6.66
N ILE A 265 9.77 18.62 5.35
CA ILE A 265 10.15 17.33 4.76
C ILE A 265 11.63 17.02 5.05
N GLU A 266 12.53 17.98 4.79
CA GLU A 266 13.97 17.76 4.96
C GLU A 266 14.33 17.48 6.41
N GLU A 267 13.76 18.19 7.38
CA GLU A 267 14.05 18.03 8.79
C GLU A 267 13.58 16.69 9.39
N VAL A 268 12.61 16.01 8.77
CA VAL A 268 12.05 14.76 9.31
C VAL A 268 12.17 13.60 8.33
N ILE A 269 11.65 13.75 7.10
CA ILE A 269 11.59 12.64 6.15
C ILE A 269 12.97 12.27 5.62
N TYR A 270 13.88 13.24 5.43
CA TYR A 270 15.23 12.95 4.94
C TYR A 270 16.11 12.15 5.94
N ASN A 271 15.69 12.06 7.20
CA ASN A 271 16.34 11.24 8.23
C ASN A 271 15.93 9.76 8.17
N LEU A 272 14.96 9.39 7.32
CA LEU A 272 14.47 8.02 7.23
C LEU A 272 15.37 7.14 6.38
N THR A 273 15.48 5.88 6.78
CA THR A 273 16.05 4.84 5.90
C THR A 273 15.08 4.55 4.73
N PRO A 274 15.56 4.02 3.59
CA PRO A 274 14.68 3.65 2.48
C PRO A 274 13.55 2.70 2.87
N ALA A 275 13.77 1.78 3.82
CA ALA A 275 12.77 0.86 4.32
C ALA A 275 11.68 1.55 5.17
N GLN A 276 12.04 2.57 5.94
CA GLN A 276 11.10 3.40 6.69
C GLN A 276 10.30 4.31 5.76
N PHE A 277 10.98 4.95 4.80
CA PHE A 277 10.33 5.81 3.80
C PHE A 277 9.28 5.04 2.99
N ALA A 278 9.55 3.83 2.55
CA ALA A 278 8.60 2.98 1.83
C ALA A 278 7.31 2.64 2.61
N ARG A 279 7.28 2.92 3.92
CA ARG A 279 6.13 2.71 4.82
C ARG A 279 5.49 4.02 5.27
N THR A 280 5.95 5.16 4.76
CA THR A 280 5.46 6.48 5.12
C THR A 280 4.39 6.93 4.13
N VAL A 281 3.36 7.58 4.64
CA VAL A 281 2.36 8.34 3.87
C VAL A 281 2.58 9.81 4.19
N ILE A 282 2.54 10.67 3.18
CA ILE A 282 2.61 12.12 3.37
C ILE A 282 1.19 12.69 3.30
N ALA A 283 0.87 13.68 4.13
CA ALA A 283 -0.37 14.43 4.04
C ALA A 283 -0.03 15.93 3.92
N TYR A 284 -0.49 16.56 2.86
CA TYR A 284 -0.34 18.01 2.69
C TYR A 284 -1.57 18.74 3.23
N GLU A 285 -1.36 19.60 4.18
CA GLU A 285 -2.38 20.41 4.83
C GLU A 285 -2.23 21.88 4.42
N PRO A 286 -3.07 22.44 3.50
CA PRO A 286 -3.18 23.89 3.34
C PRO A 286 -3.86 24.46 4.59
N VAL A 287 -3.05 24.80 5.62
CA VAL A 287 -3.58 25.18 6.96
C VAL A 287 -4.53 26.37 6.87
N TRP A 288 -4.28 27.29 5.94
CA TRP A 288 -5.13 28.43 5.64
C TRP A 288 -6.54 28.05 5.11
N ALA A 289 -6.71 26.81 4.65
CA ALA A 289 -7.98 26.29 4.14
C ALA A 289 -8.66 25.30 5.12
N ILE A 290 -8.07 25.02 6.29
CA ILE A 290 -8.63 24.09 7.26
C ILE A 290 -9.56 24.82 8.22
N GLY A 291 -10.86 24.49 8.20
CA GLY A 291 -11.85 25.06 9.13
C GLY A 291 -12.21 26.53 8.87
N THR A 292 -11.67 27.14 7.83
CA THR A 292 -11.90 28.57 7.51
C THR A 292 -13.04 28.81 6.52
N GLY A 293 -13.60 27.74 5.96
CA GLY A 293 -14.55 27.82 4.84
C GLY A 293 -13.90 28.03 3.46
N LYS A 294 -12.62 28.36 3.40
CA LYS A 294 -11.83 28.40 2.16
C LYS A 294 -11.47 26.96 1.74
N THR A 295 -11.29 26.74 0.45
CA THR A 295 -10.85 25.45 -0.09
C THR A 295 -9.77 25.73 -1.13
N ALA A 296 -8.65 25.03 -1.08
CA ALA A 296 -7.69 25.08 -2.16
C ALA A 296 -8.31 24.48 -3.43
N THR A 297 -8.00 25.04 -4.60
CA THR A 297 -8.41 24.45 -5.87
C THR A 297 -7.68 23.13 -6.10
N ALA A 298 -8.19 22.29 -7.00
CA ALA A 298 -7.52 21.06 -7.34
C ALA A 298 -6.15 21.32 -8.00
N GLU A 299 -6.00 22.43 -8.73
CA GLU A 299 -4.74 22.88 -9.32
C GLU A 299 -3.72 23.27 -8.24
N GLN A 300 -4.14 24.02 -7.23
CA GLN A 300 -3.28 24.39 -6.10
C GLN A 300 -2.82 23.17 -5.31
N ALA A 301 -3.74 22.20 -5.11
CA ALA A 301 -3.40 20.91 -4.50
C ALA A 301 -2.37 20.16 -5.34
N GLN A 302 -2.59 20.05 -6.65
CA GLN A 302 -1.67 19.38 -7.57
C GLN A 302 -0.28 20.03 -7.57
N GLU A 303 -0.21 21.37 -7.59
CA GLU A 303 1.04 22.10 -7.60
C GLU A 303 1.94 21.71 -6.40
N ILE A 304 1.38 21.77 -5.19
CA ILE A 304 2.14 21.42 -3.97
C ILE A 304 2.43 19.91 -3.90
N HIS A 305 1.49 19.04 -4.30
CA HIS A 305 1.72 17.61 -4.32
C HIS A 305 2.84 17.23 -5.30
N ALA A 306 2.89 17.82 -6.49
CA ALA A 306 3.96 17.63 -7.46
C ALA A 306 5.31 18.12 -6.91
N TYR A 307 5.31 19.27 -6.23
CA TYR A 307 6.50 19.81 -5.56
C TYR A 307 7.01 18.88 -4.46
N ILE A 308 6.11 18.40 -3.57
CA ILE A 308 6.45 17.41 -2.54
C ILE A 308 7.09 16.18 -3.18
N ARG A 309 6.50 15.64 -4.23
CA ARG A 309 7.05 14.47 -4.93
C ARG A 309 8.43 14.75 -5.51
N THR A 310 8.66 15.95 -6.03
CA THR A 310 9.99 16.36 -6.55
C THR A 310 11.03 16.36 -5.43
N ILE A 311 10.75 16.96 -4.28
CA ILE A 311 11.65 16.95 -3.12
C ILE A 311 11.93 15.51 -2.65
N LEU A 312 10.90 14.68 -2.57
CA LEU A 312 11.08 13.28 -2.18
C LEU A 312 11.97 12.51 -3.16
N ARG A 313 11.87 12.79 -4.48
CA ARG A 313 12.74 12.19 -5.51
C ARG A 313 14.20 12.59 -5.37
N GLU A 314 14.49 13.80 -4.93
CA GLU A 314 15.86 14.26 -4.67
C GLU A 314 16.58 13.35 -3.67
N LYS A 315 15.88 12.88 -2.63
CA LYS A 315 16.45 12.04 -1.58
C LYS A 315 16.32 10.54 -1.85
N PHE A 316 15.15 10.09 -2.33
CA PHE A 316 14.78 8.67 -2.37
C PHE A 316 14.65 8.10 -3.79
N GLY A 317 14.89 8.93 -4.81
CA GLY A 317 14.81 8.50 -6.21
C GLY A 317 13.43 7.94 -6.57
N ALA A 318 13.40 6.84 -7.30
CA ALA A 318 12.17 6.21 -7.78
C ALA A 318 11.21 5.73 -6.66
N ALA A 319 11.68 5.57 -5.41
CA ALA A 319 10.80 5.21 -4.30
C ALA A 319 9.76 6.31 -4.00
N ALA A 320 10.07 7.57 -4.32
CA ALA A 320 9.13 8.68 -4.18
C ALA A 320 7.90 8.54 -5.10
N ASP A 321 8.04 7.84 -6.23
CA ASP A 321 6.94 7.61 -7.16
C ASP A 321 5.90 6.59 -6.62
N GLU A 322 6.28 5.80 -5.62
CA GLU A 322 5.40 4.83 -4.96
C GLU A 322 4.81 5.37 -3.64
N THR A 323 5.28 6.52 -3.13
CA THR A 323 4.87 7.10 -1.86
C THR A 323 3.52 7.81 -2.01
N PRO A 324 2.48 7.45 -1.25
CA PRO A 324 1.20 8.15 -1.28
C PRO A 324 1.31 9.55 -0.69
N ILE A 325 0.72 10.54 -1.38
CA ILE A 325 0.60 11.93 -0.91
C ILE A 325 -0.90 12.26 -0.85
N LEU A 326 -1.39 12.54 0.35
CA LEU A 326 -2.80 12.80 0.64
C LEU A 326 -3.06 14.30 0.72
N TYR A 327 -4.19 14.73 0.21
CA TYR A 327 -4.69 16.08 0.41
C TYR A 327 -5.39 16.20 1.78
N GLY A 328 -4.91 17.07 2.65
CA GLY A 328 -5.39 17.29 4.02
C GLY A 328 -6.26 18.54 4.20
N GLY A 329 -6.59 19.26 3.12
CA GLY A 329 -7.52 20.39 3.16
C GLY A 329 -8.99 19.94 3.16
N SER A 330 -9.91 20.90 2.94
CA SER A 330 -11.36 20.62 2.90
C SER A 330 -11.72 19.75 1.70
N CYS A 331 -12.01 18.47 1.99
CA CYS A 331 -12.44 17.48 1.01
C CYS A 331 -13.86 16.98 1.35
N LYS A 332 -14.74 17.03 0.36
CA LYS A 332 -16.17 16.65 0.44
C LYS A 332 -16.50 15.71 -0.73
N PRO A 333 -17.64 14.99 -0.69
CA PRO A 333 -18.09 14.17 -1.82
C PRO A 333 -18.15 14.92 -3.15
N SER A 334 -18.47 16.23 -3.12
CA SER A 334 -18.63 17.06 -4.32
C SER A 334 -17.33 17.45 -5.01
N ASN A 335 -16.20 17.59 -4.29
CA ASN A 335 -14.91 18.00 -4.86
C ASN A 335 -13.86 16.86 -4.89
N ALA A 336 -14.12 15.76 -4.22
CA ALA A 336 -13.21 14.61 -4.19
C ALA A 336 -12.88 14.06 -5.61
N PRO A 337 -13.82 13.92 -6.55
CA PRO A 337 -13.51 13.45 -7.90
C PRO A 337 -12.49 14.32 -8.62
N GLU A 338 -12.62 15.65 -8.53
CA GLU A 338 -11.71 16.59 -9.16
C GLU A 338 -10.31 16.58 -8.53
N LEU A 339 -10.24 16.55 -7.18
CA LEU A 339 -9.00 16.43 -6.43
C LEU A 339 -8.27 15.12 -6.77
N PHE A 340 -8.97 14.00 -6.73
CA PHE A 340 -8.38 12.68 -6.94
C PHE A 340 -8.09 12.37 -8.42
N ALA A 341 -8.61 13.21 -9.35
CA ALA A 341 -8.23 13.15 -10.75
C ALA A 341 -6.81 13.68 -11.00
N LYS A 342 -6.24 14.48 -10.09
CA LYS A 342 -4.89 15.03 -10.22
C LYS A 342 -3.82 13.93 -10.11
N GLU A 343 -2.73 14.11 -10.83
CA GLU A 343 -1.68 13.08 -11.00
C GLU A 343 -1.00 12.73 -9.68
N ASP A 344 -0.71 13.72 -8.83
CA ASP A 344 0.06 13.53 -7.60
C ASP A 344 -0.79 13.49 -6.33
N VAL A 345 -2.13 13.54 -6.46
CA VAL A 345 -3.07 13.41 -5.34
C VAL A 345 -3.51 11.94 -5.22
N ASP A 346 -2.99 11.24 -4.22
CA ASP A 346 -3.22 9.82 -4.01
C ASP A 346 -4.37 9.52 -3.01
N GLY A 347 -5.10 10.57 -2.61
CA GLY A 347 -6.24 10.47 -1.71
C GLY A 347 -6.38 11.65 -0.78
N GLY A 348 -6.99 11.43 0.38
CA GLY A 348 -7.22 12.49 1.33
C GLY A 348 -7.08 12.10 2.80
N LEU A 349 -6.62 13.05 3.63
CA LEU A 349 -6.75 13.02 5.08
C LEU A 349 -7.98 13.86 5.44
N ILE A 350 -9.08 13.18 5.74
CA ILE A 350 -10.43 13.74 5.81
C ILE A 350 -10.79 14.09 7.25
N GLY A 351 -11.15 15.36 7.50
CA GLY A 351 -11.64 15.81 8.80
C GLY A 351 -13.16 15.60 8.95
N GLY A 352 -13.94 16.67 9.06
CA GLY A 352 -15.36 16.64 9.40
C GLY A 352 -16.24 15.74 8.55
N ALA A 353 -15.97 15.56 7.25
CA ALA A 353 -16.71 14.64 6.40
C ALA A 353 -16.49 13.17 6.78
N ALA A 354 -15.43 12.83 7.51
CA ALA A 354 -15.20 11.48 8.02
C ALA A 354 -16.09 11.12 9.23
N LEU A 355 -16.81 12.09 9.80
CA LEU A 355 -17.77 11.87 10.87
C LEU A 355 -19.16 11.42 10.39
N LYS A 356 -19.33 11.27 9.07
CA LYS A 356 -20.54 10.73 8.45
C LYS A 356 -20.15 9.61 7.49
N ALA A 357 -20.59 8.38 7.79
CA ALA A 357 -20.21 7.20 7.01
C ALA A 357 -20.50 7.36 5.51
N ALA A 358 -21.69 7.89 5.16
CA ALA A 358 -22.08 8.11 3.77
C ALA A 358 -21.13 9.08 3.05
N ASP A 359 -20.79 10.23 3.67
CA ASP A 359 -19.88 11.23 3.10
C ASP A 359 -18.47 10.66 2.94
N PHE A 360 -17.97 9.96 3.97
CA PHE A 360 -16.63 9.37 3.97
C PHE A 360 -16.46 8.33 2.86
N LEU A 361 -17.45 7.45 2.70
CA LEU A 361 -17.46 6.46 1.62
C LEU A 361 -17.66 7.12 0.24
N ALA A 362 -18.49 8.15 0.14
CA ALA A 362 -18.70 8.89 -1.09
C ALA A 362 -17.42 9.59 -1.58
N ILE A 363 -16.59 10.10 -0.66
CA ILE A 363 -15.25 10.62 -1.00
C ILE A 363 -14.40 9.52 -1.64
N GLY A 364 -14.42 8.30 -1.11
CA GLY A 364 -13.69 7.17 -1.70
C GLY A 364 -14.19 6.80 -3.12
N LYS A 365 -15.48 6.99 -3.41
CA LYS A 365 -16.04 6.81 -4.75
C LYS A 365 -15.49 7.81 -5.77
N GLY A 366 -14.90 8.93 -5.33
CA GLY A 366 -14.23 9.88 -6.21
C GLY A 366 -13.13 9.26 -7.09
N PHE A 367 -12.52 8.16 -6.67
CA PHE A 367 -11.56 7.41 -7.47
C PHE A 367 -12.19 6.52 -8.56
N GLN A 368 -13.48 6.27 -8.53
CA GLN A 368 -14.20 5.38 -9.46
C GLN A 368 -14.63 6.07 -10.74
N GLN A 369 -14.51 7.39 -10.82
CA GLN A 369 -14.93 8.20 -11.96
C GLN A 369 -13.83 8.40 -13.02
N LYS A 370 -12.73 7.64 -12.92
CA LYS A 370 -11.64 7.61 -13.92
C LYS A 370 -11.85 6.53 -14.96
#